data_c31b43aabb847f86c6f36b3cc353bac4
#
_entry.id   c31b43aabb847f86c6f36b3cc353bac4
#
_cell.length_a   1.000
_cell.length_b   1.000
_cell.length_c   1.000
_cell.angle_alpha   90.00
_cell.angle_beta   90.00
_cell.angle_gamma   90.00
#
_symmetry.space_group_name_H-M   'P 1'
#
loop_
_entity.id
_entity.type
_entity.pdbx_description
1 polymer ?
#
loop_
_entity_poly.entity_id
_entity_poly.type
_entity_poly.pdbx_seq_one_letter_code
_entity_poly.pdbx_strand_id
1 'polypeptide(L)'
;MMTALEQAEHLRPYIEKAMQFLTDAEALQAKTLYPIWEDLVKKGKVDTEGKTGFRFCYDGELYKCNHGDPEFREEWVPGIYTAALYVRIDDTHAGTIDDPIPADRGMEYIYGKYYLDPEDGKTYKCQRIGEADGGTVVLNYLPHELVGHYFVET
;
A
#
# COMPACT_ATOMS: atom_id res chain seq x y z
N MET A 1 16.85 -37.38 -3.81
CA MET A 1 17.30 -36.01 -4.10
C MET A 1 16.15 -35.23 -4.74
N MET A 2 15.88 -34.02 -4.26
CA MET A 2 14.84 -33.17 -4.86
C MET A 2 15.28 -32.63 -6.22
N THR A 3 14.35 -32.53 -7.16
CA THR A 3 14.55 -31.79 -8.41
C THR A 3 14.62 -30.30 -8.12
N ALA A 4 15.07 -29.50 -9.09
CA ALA A 4 15.10 -28.05 -8.96
C ALA A 4 13.69 -27.49 -8.69
N LEU A 5 12.65 -28.03 -9.35
CA LEU A 5 11.26 -27.63 -9.14
C LEU A 5 10.78 -27.98 -7.72
N GLU A 6 11.09 -29.20 -7.25
CA GLU A 6 10.72 -29.62 -5.88
C GLU A 6 11.40 -28.75 -4.83
N GLN A 7 12.67 -28.37 -5.04
CA GLN A 7 13.39 -27.45 -4.16
C GLN A 7 12.73 -26.06 -4.15
N ALA A 8 12.34 -25.56 -5.32
CA ALA A 8 11.67 -24.26 -5.44
C ALA A 8 10.32 -24.29 -4.70
N GLU A 9 9.55 -25.33 -4.87
CA GLU A 9 8.26 -25.51 -4.17
C GLU A 9 8.44 -25.63 -2.66
N HIS A 10 9.49 -26.34 -2.22
CA HIS A 10 9.81 -26.47 -0.81
C HIS A 10 10.20 -25.13 -0.16
N LEU A 11 10.93 -24.29 -0.90
CA LEU A 11 11.39 -22.99 -0.41
C LEU A 11 10.36 -21.87 -0.57
N ARG A 12 9.35 -22.07 -1.39
CA ARG A 12 8.34 -21.04 -1.70
C ARG A 12 7.69 -20.43 -0.47
N PRO A 13 7.24 -21.18 0.56
CA PRO A 13 6.66 -20.57 1.75
C PRO A 13 7.63 -19.63 2.48
N TYR A 14 8.92 -19.96 2.48
CA TYR A 14 9.95 -19.12 3.12
C TYR A 14 10.20 -17.85 2.31
N ILE A 15 10.20 -17.94 0.98
CA ILE A 15 10.35 -16.79 0.09
C ILE A 15 9.15 -15.86 0.24
N GLU A 16 7.94 -16.39 0.23
CA GLU A 16 6.70 -15.62 0.40
C GLU A 16 6.70 -14.88 1.74
N LYS A 17 7.15 -15.53 2.80
CA LYS A 17 7.27 -14.90 4.11
C LYS A 17 8.31 -13.79 4.11
N ALA A 18 9.49 -14.01 3.53
CA ALA A 18 10.57 -13.02 3.45
C ALA A 18 10.14 -11.79 2.65
N MET A 19 9.37 -11.96 1.57
CA MET A 19 8.89 -10.88 0.73
C MET A 19 8.00 -9.89 1.49
N GLN A 20 7.31 -10.32 2.53
CA GLN A 20 6.47 -9.44 3.34
C GLN A 20 7.29 -8.48 4.22
N PHE A 21 8.59 -8.70 4.36
CA PHE A 21 9.51 -7.84 5.13
C PHE A 21 10.28 -6.84 4.27
N LEU A 22 10.10 -6.84 2.95
CA LEU A 22 10.73 -5.87 2.06
C LEU A 22 10.17 -4.46 2.31
N THR A 23 10.95 -3.44 1.96
CA THR A 23 10.44 -2.08 1.93
C THR A 23 9.41 -1.94 0.80
N ASP A 24 8.60 -0.90 0.84
CA ASP A 24 7.62 -0.66 -0.22
C ASP A 24 8.31 -0.51 -1.58
N ALA A 25 9.44 0.19 -1.64
CA ALA A 25 10.20 0.36 -2.89
C ALA A 25 10.73 -0.97 -3.43
N GLU A 26 11.26 -1.83 -2.57
CA GLU A 26 11.72 -3.17 -2.95
C GLU A 26 10.56 -4.06 -3.40
N ALA A 27 9.45 -3.99 -2.67
CA ALA A 27 8.24 -4.76 -2.98
C ALA A 27 7.68 -4.41 -4.37
N LEU A 28 7.71 -3.14 -4.74
CA LEU A 28 7.24 -2.69 -6.05
C LEU A 28 8.06 -3.27 -7.19
N GLN A 29 9.35 -3.48 -7.00
CA GLN A 29 10.21 -4.13 -8.01
C GLN A 29 9.90 -5.63 -8.16
N ALA A 30 9.32 -6.24 -7.13
CA ALA A 30 8.99 -7.66 -7.10
C ALA A 30 7.47 -7.91 -7.04
N LYS A 31 6.64 -6.95 -7.43
CA LYS A 31 5.19 -7.00 -7.21
C LYS A 31 4.52 -8.21 -7.84
N THR A 32 5.03 -8.72 -8.96
CA THR A 32 4.47 -9.90 -9.64
C THR A 32 4.63 -11.20 -8.84
N LEU A 33 5.46 -11.20 -7.82
CA LEU A 33 5.70 -12.36 -6.97
C LEU A 33 4.77 -12.40 -5.75
N TYR A 34 4.04 -11.31 -5.48
CA TYR A 34 3.09 -11.27 -4.37
C TYR A 34 1.81 -12.01 -4.70
N PRO A 35 1.10 -12.53 -3.68
CA PRO A 35 -0.16 -13.22 -3.92
C PRO A 35 -1.19 -12.30 -4.58
N ILE A 36 -2.02 -12.88 -5.43
CA ILE A 36 -3.08 -12.18 -6.16
C ILE A 36 -4.34 -12.17 -5.29
N TRP A 37 -5.04 -11.03 -5.26
CA TRP A 37 -6.25 -10.86 -4.44
C TRP A 37 -7.29 -11.96 -4.67
N GLU A 38 -7.51 -12.37 -5.91
CA GLU A 38 -8.48 -13.42 -6.25
C GLU A 38 -8.15 -14.76 -5.58
N ASP A 39 -6.86 -15.09 -5.49
CA ASP A 39 -6.40 -16.31 -4.80
C ASP A 39 -6.59 -16.18 -3.28
N LEU A 40 -6.39 -14.99 -2.74
CA LEU A 40 -6.59 -14.71 -1.32
C LEU A 40 -8.07 -14.80 -0.93
N VAL A 41 -8.97 -14.37 -1.80
CA VAL A 41 -10.43 -14.52 -1.60
C VAL A 41 -10.80 -16.01 -1.48
N LYS A 42 -10.22 -16.85 -2.32
CA LYS A 42 -10.43 -18.30 -2.25
C LYS A 42 -9.91 -18.90 -0.94
N LYS A 43 -8.81 -18.36 -0.43
CA LYS A 43 -8.22 -18.78 0.84
C LYS A 43 -9.04 -18.29 2.04
N GLY A 44 -9.60 -17.09 1.95
CA GLY A 44 -10.45 -16.46 2.94
C GLY A 44 -9.70 -15.63 3.96
N LYS A 45 -8.78 -16.21 4.71
CA LYS A 45 -8.05 -15.52 5.77
C LYS A 45 -6.56 -15.85 5.72
N VAL A 46 -5.73 -14.85 6.01
CA VAL A 46 -4.27 -15.01 6.09
C VAL A 46 -3.83 -14.81 7.54
N ASP A 47 -3.03 -15.73 8.06
CA ASP A 47 -2.43 -15.61 9.39
C ASP A 47 -1.14 -14.81 9.28
N THR A 48 -1.14 -13.60 9.83
CA THR A 48 0.03 -12.72 9.90
C THR A 48 0.58 -12.58 11.32
N GLU A 49 0.12 -13.43 12.23
CA GLU A 49 0.46 -13.35 13.65
C GLU A 49 0.10 -11.96 14.24
N GLY A 50 -1.01 -11.38 13.77
CA GLY A 50 -1.49 -10.06 14.17
C GLY A 50 -0.74 -8.88 13.57
N LYS A 51 0.23 -9.12 12.67
CA LYS A 51 1.01 -8.04 12.06
C LYS A 51 0.27 -7.40 10.90
N THR A 52 0.37 -6.09 10.79
CA THR A 52 -0.17 -5.31 9.67
C THR A 52 0.81 -5.26 8.51
N GLY A 53 0.36 -4.78 7.36
CA GLY A 53 1.23 -4.55 6.21
C GLY A 53 1.38 -5.73 5.25
N PHE A 54 0.55 -6.76 5.39
CA PHE A 54 0.54 -7.87 4.43
C PHE A 54 0.26 -7.33 3.02
N ARG A 55 1.12 -7.69 2.07
CA ARG A 55 1.07 -7.18 0.70
C ARG A 55 0.50 -8.20 -0.27
N PHE A 56 -0.24 -7.69 -1.25
CA PHE A 56 -0.84 -8.50 -2.32
C PHE A 56 -1.04 -7.65 -3.57
N CYS A 57 -1.29 -8.30 -4.70
CA CYS A 57 -1.58 -7.63 -5.97
C CYS A 57 -3.05 -7.72 -6.33
N TYR A 58 -3.56 -6.63 -6.89
CA TYR A 58 -4.87 -6.58 -7.50
C TYR A 58 -4.81 -5.67 -8.74
N ASP A 59 -5.29 -6.16 -9.87
CA ASP A 59 -5.33 -5.40 -11.13
C ASP A 59 -3.99 -4.76 -11.50
N GLY A 60 -2.89 -5.52 -11.29
CA GLY A 60 -1.54 -5.06 -11.60
C GLY A 60 -0.94 -4.08 -10.60
N GLU A 61 -1.68 -3.70 -9.56
CA GLU A 61 -1.23 -2.79 -8.53
C GLU A 61 -0.90 -3.52 -7.24
N LEU A 62 0.06 -2.99 -6.49
CA LEU A 62 0.44 -3.53 -5.19
C LEU A 62 -0.33 -2.82 -4.07
N TYR A 63 -0.90 -3.62 -3.18
CA TYR A 63 -1.65 -3.15 -2.00
C TYR A 63 -1.04 -3.71 -0.74
N LYS A 64 -1.29 -3.06 0.38
CA LYS A 64 -0.98 -3.61 1.71
C LYS A 64 -2.18 -3.51 2.64
N CYS A 65 -2.30 -4.47 3.55
CA CYS A 65 -3.40 -4.53 4.50
C CYS A 65 -3.13 -3.64 5.72
N ASN A 66 -4.18 -2.95 6.17
CA ASN A 66 -4.13 -2.07 7.35
C ASN A 66 -4.33 -2.81 8.66
N HIS A 67 -4.75 -4.08 8.60
CA HIS A 67 -5.05 -4.90 9.77
C HIS A 67 -4.23 -6.17 9.78
N GLY A 68 -3.98 -6.71 10.99
CA GLY A 68 -3.40 -8.03 11.14
C GLY A 68 -4.42 -9.13 10.86
N ASP A 69 -3.93 -10.31 10.48
CA ASP A 69 -4.75 -11.49 10.15
C ASP A 69 -5.90 -11.14 9.19
N PRO A 70 -5.59 -10.55 8.01
CA PRO A 70 -6.61 -10.03 7.13
C PRO A 70 -7.51 -11.13 6.56
N GLU A 71 -8.80 -10.82 6.49
CA GLU A 71 -9.79 -11.64 5.81
C GLU A 71 -10.05 -11.05 4.43
N PHE A 72 -10.11 -11.91 3.42
CA PHE A 72 -10.36 -11.51 2.03
C PHE A 72 -11.72 -12.05 1.59
N ARG A 73 -12.59 -11.15 1.14
CA ARG A 73 -13.93 -11.49 0.68
C ARG A 73 -14.18 -10.94 -0.71
N GLU A 74 -14.99 -11.64 -1.49
CA GLU A 74 -15.34 -11.26 -2.85
C GLU A 74 -15.95 -9.86 -2.94
N GLU A 75 -16.75 -9.47 -1.95
CA GLU A 75 -17.40 -8.16 -1.88
C GLU A 75 -16.45 -7.03 -1.44
N TRP A 76 -15.26 -7.37 -0.92
CA TRP A 76 -14.26 -6.39 -0.46
C TRP A 76 -13.17 -6.15 -1.50
N VAL A 77 -13.58 -5.72 -2.69
CA VAL A 77 -12.67 -5.42 -3.79
C VAL A 77 -11.77 -4.23 -3.42
N PRO A 78 -10.43 -4.33 -3.64
CA PRO A 78 -9.53 -3.22 -3.36
C PRO A 78 -9.92 -1.95 -4.11
N GLY A 79 -9.97 -0.84 -3.41
CA GLY A 79 -10.35 0.44 -3.97
C GLY A 79 -10.77 1.44 -2.89
N ILE A 80 -11.42 2.51 -3.33
CA ILE A 80 -11.82 3.61 -2.45
C ILE A 80 -12.75 3.16 -1.32
N TYR A 81 -13.63 2.20 -1.59
CA TYR A 81 -14.61 1.73 -0.60
C TYR A 81 -14.02 0.75 0.41
N THR A 82 -12.81 0.27 0.19
CA THR A 82 -12.08 -0.63 1.10
C THR A 82 -10.82 0.03 1.66
N ALA A 83 -10.78 1.35 1.69
CA ALA A 83 -9.64 2.11 2.17
C ALA A 83 -9.27 1.82 3.64
N ALA A 84 -10.24 1.41 4.44
CA ALA A 84 -9.99 1.00 5.82
C ALA A 84 -9.28 -0.35 5.92
N LEU A 85 -9.35 -1.16 4.87
CA LEU A 85 -8.78 -2.51 4.81
C LEU A 85 -7.44 -2.54 4.08
N TYR A 86 -7.34 -1.87 2.93
CA TYR A 86 -6.20 -1.93 2.02
C TYR A 86 -5.78 -0.55 1.54
N VAL A 87 -4.47 -0.35 1.37
CA VAL A 87 -3.93 0.86 0.74
C VAL A 87 -3.05 0.49 -0.45
N ARG A 88 -3.19 1.24 -1.53
CA ARG A 88 -2.36 1.08 -2.72
C ARG A 88 -0.98 1.69 -2.47
N ILE A 89 0.06 1.00 -2.95
CA ILE A 89 1.44 1.49 -2.91
C ILE A 89 1.76 2.10 -4.27
N ASP A 90 2.09 3.40 -4.29
CA ASP A 90 2.44 4.11 -5.52
C ASP A 90 3.93 3.97 -5.83
N ASP A 91 4.27 3.70 -7.08
CA ASP A 91 5.64 3.46 -7.53
C ASP A 91 6.11 4.39 -8.66
N THR A 92 5.22 5.25 -9.17
CA THR A 92 5.52 6.00 -10.40
C THR A 92 6.01 7.42 -10.15
N HIS A 93 5.86 7.92 -8.93
CA HIS A 93 6.19 9.30 -8.59
C HIS A 93 7.11 9.37 -7.37
N ALA A 94 8.07 10.30 -7.41
CA ALA A 94 9.04 10.47 -6.33
C ALA A 94 8.43 11.10 -5.07
N GLY A 95 7.35 11.85 -5.19
CA GLY A 95 6.74 12.58 -4.07
C GLY A 95 7.48 13.88 -3.74
N THR A 96 8.17 14.46 -4.71
CA THR A 96 8.80 15.78 -4.61
C THR A 96 7.86 16.85 -5.16
N ILE A 97 8.20 18.13 -4.94
CA ILE A 97 7.41 19.24 -5.47
C ILE A 97 7.35 19.21 -7.00
N ASP A 98 8.42 18.73 -7.65
CA ASP A 98 8.52 18.62 -9.11
C ASP A 98 7.86 17.35 -9.66
N ASP A 99 7.67 16.35 -8.82
CA ASP A 99 7.06 15.06 -9.18
C ASP A 99 6.14 14.58 -8.06
N PRO A 100 5.01 15.27 -7.85
CA PRO A 100 4.08 14.91 -6.78
C PRO A 100 3.33 13.62 -7.08
N ILE A 101 3.00 12.91 -6.02
CA ILE A 101 2.20 11.68 -6.11
C ILE A 101 0.73 12.08 -6.34
N PRO A 102 0.03 11.52 -7.35
CA PRO A 102 -1.40 11.76 -7.49
C PRO A 102 -2.16 11.32 -6.23
N ALA A 103 -2.88 12.23 -5.63
CA ALA A 103 -3.66 11.94 -4.44
C ALA A 103 -4.93 11.16 -4.82
N ASP A 104 -5.37 10.31 -3.91
CA ASP A 104 -6.61 9.56 -4.06
C ASP A 104 -7.22 9.36 -2.66
N ARG A 105 -8.53 9.19 -2.62
CA ARG A 105 -9.22 8.89 -1.37
C ARG A 105 -8.87 7.48 -0.91
N GLY A 106 -8.54 7.34 0.36
CA GLY A 106 -8.21 6.05 0.93
C GLY A 106 -6.80 5.57 0.70
N MET A 107 -5.90 6.44 0.24
CA MET A 107 -4.49 6.08 0.12
C MET A 107 -3.72 6.35 1.39
N GLU A 108 -2.54 5.77 1.49
CA GLU A 108 -1.58 6.08 2.54
C GLU A 108 -0.73 7.27 2.12
N TYR A 109 -0.71 8.30 2.95
CA TYR A 109 0.11 9.49 2.75
C TYR A 109 1.35 9.42 3.63
N ILE A 110 2.47 9.90 3.11
CA ILE A 110 3.76 9.92 3.82
C ILE A 110 4.08 11.37 4.16
N TYR A 111 4.30 11.67 5.44
CA TYR A 111 4.68 13.00 5.88
C TYR A 111 6.00 13.43 5.23
N GLY A 112 6.05 14.66 4.73
CA GLY A 112 7.18 15.20 4.02
C GLY A 112 7.11 15.07 2.50
N LYS A 113 6.21 14.24 1.97
CA LYS A 113 6.02 14.09 0.52
C LYS A 113 4.94 15.02 -0.01
N TYR A 114 5.01 15.27 -1.32
CA TYR A 114 4.10 16.16 -2.03
C TYR A 114 3.09 15.36 -2.83
N TYR A 115 1.85 15.84 -2.84
CA TYR A 115 0.71 15.18 -3.49
C TYR A 115 -0.04 16.15 -4.38
N LEU A 116 -0.44 15.65 -5.56
CA LEU A 116 -1.25 16.41 -6.51
C LEU A 116 -2.72 16.09 -6.28
N ASP A 117 -3.50 17.11 -5.92
CA ASP A 117 -4.94 16.95 -5.75
C ASP A 117 -5.63 16.91 -7.11
N PRO A 118 -6.37 15.83 -7.44
CA PRO A 118 -7.01 15.71 -8.75
C PRO A 118 -8.23 16.61 -8.95
N GLU A 119 -8.81 17.12 -7.87
CA GLU A 119 -9.99 17.98 -7.97
C GLU A 119 -9.65 19.45 -8.23
N ASP A 120 -8.59 19.98 -7.61
CA ASP A 120 -8.20 21.38 -7.79
C ASP A 120 -6.93 21.59 -8.62
N GLY A 121 -6.20 20.50 -8.93
CA GLY A 121 -4.98 20.54 -9.72
C GLY A 121 -3.77 21.15 -8.99
N LYS A 122 -3.88 21.36 -7.69
CA LYS A 122 -2.81 21.95 -6.89
C LYS A 122 -1.98 20.89 -6.19
N THR A 123 -0.74 21.26 -5.84
CA THR A 123 0.19 20.41 -5.11
C THR A 123 0.21 20.79 -3.62
N TYR A 124 0.17 19.76 -2.77
CA TYR A 124 0.16 19.91 -1.32
C TYR A 124 1.26 19.07 -0.69
N LYS A 125 1.90 19.60 0.36
CA LYS A 125 2.83 18.83 1.16
C LYS A 125 2.07 18.16 2.30
N CYS A 126 2.24 16.86 2.47
CA CYS A 126 1.71 16.15 3.63
C CYS A 126 2.55 16.49 4.86
N GLN A 127 1.95 17.20 5.81
CA GLN A 127 2.65 17.70 6.99
C GLN A 127 1.66 17.90 8.13
N ARG A 128 2.05 17.46 9.33
CA ARG A 128 1.26 17.68 10.54
C ARG A 128 2.18 17.99 11.70
N ILE A 129 1.77 18.93 12.55
CA ILE A 129 2.53 19.29 13.76
C ILE A 129 2.62 18.07 14.67
N GLY A 130 3.84 17.74 15.11
CA GLY A 130 4.10 16.59 15.96
C GLY A 130 4.45 15.31 15.20
N GLU A 131 4.32 15.31 13.88
CA GLU A 131 4.67 14.17 13.03
C GLU A 131 5.97 14.42 12.28
N ALA A 132 6.84 13.40 12.28
CA ALA A 132 8.12 13.45 11.59
C ALA A 132 7.98 13.01 10.13
N ASP A 133 8.82 13.56 9.25
CA ASP A 133 8.92 13.11 7.87
C ASP A 133 9.21 11.61 7.81
N GLY A 134 8.54 10.92 6.90
CA GLY A 134 8.65 9.46 6.77
C GLY A 134 7.57 8.68 7.51
N GLY A 135 6.89 9.29 8.48
CA GLY A 135 5.71 8.71 9.09
C GLY A 135 4.55 8.65 8.10
N THR A 136 3.57 7.80 8.36
CA THR A 136 2.46 7.56 7.42
C THR A 136 1.10 7.73 8.08
N VAL A 137 0.10 8.07 7.26
CA VAL A 137 -1.30 8.16 7.66
C VAL A 137 -2.20 7.73 6.51
N VAL A 138 -3.25 6.98 6.80
CA VAL A 138 -4.26 6.61 5.82
C VAL A 138 -5.43 7.58 5.93
N LEU A 139 -5.76 8.27 4.84
CA LEU A 139 -6.82 9.28 4.81
C LEU A 139 -7.81 8.98 3.70
N ASN A 140 -9.09 9.07 4.02
CA ASN A 140 -10.18 8.92 3.05
C ASN A 140 -10.61 10.29 2.48
N TYR A 141 -9.68 11.26 2.50
CA TYR A 141 -9.89 12.64 2.05
C TYR A 141 -8.81 13.04 1.06
N LEU A 142 -9.12 14.03 0.23
CA LEU A 142 -8.14 14.66 -0.65
C LEU A 142 -7.41 15.79 0.07
N PRO A 143 -6.20 16.20 -0.40
CA PRO A 143 -5.40 17.21 0.26
C PRO A 143 -6.12 18.53 0.51
N HIS A 144 -6.91 19.03 -0.45
CA HIS A 144 -7.60 20.31 -0.31
C HIS A 144 -8.65 20.30 0.82
N GLU A 145 -9.14 19.13 1.20
CA GLU A 145 -10.13 18.98 2.27
C GLU A 145 -9.52 19.04 3.67
N LEU A 146 -8.19 18.84 3.78
CA LEU A 146 -7.49 18.75 5.07
C LEU A 146 -6.34 19.75 5.21
N VAL A 147 -6.40 20.87 4.49
CA VAL A 147 -5.42 21.96 4.63
C VAL A 147 -5.43 22.49 6.06
N GLY A 148 -4.25 22.63 6.65
CA GLY A 148 -4.10 23.06 8.05
C GLY A 148 -4.17 21.91 9.06
N HIS A 149 -4.53 20.69 8.62
CA HIS A 149 -4.58 19.49 9.47
C HIS A 149 -3.52 18.49 9.08
N TYR A 150 -3.53 18.02 7.83
CA TYR A 150 -2.58 17.04 7.30
C TYR A 150 -1.82 17.55 6.08
N PHE A 151 -2.23 18.67 5.51
CA PHE A 151 -1.65 19.20 4.27
C PHE A 151 -1.41 20.71 4.35
N VAL A 152 -0.37 21.13 3.65
CA VAL A 152 -0.02 22.55 3.47
C VAL A 152 0.04 22.81 1.97
N GLU A 153 -0.66 23.85 1.50
CA GLU A 153 -0.62 24.25 0.10
C GLU A 153 0.76 24.82 -0.23
N THR A 154 1.30 24.40 -1.37
CA THR A 154 2.64 24.83 -1.82
C THR A 154 2.56 25.86 -2.92
#